data_c595381e89023511e99f4c1d56d22a43
#
_entry.id   c595381e89023511e99f4c1d56d22a43
#
_cell.length_a   1.000
_cell.length_b   1.000
_cell.length_c   1.000
_cell.angle_alpha   90.00
_cell.angle_beta   90.00
_cell.angle_gamma   90.00
#
_symmetry.space_group_name_H-M   'P 1'
#
loop_
_entity.id
_entity.type
_entity.pdbx_description
1 polymer ?
#
loop_
_entity_poly.entity_id
_entity_poly.type
_entity_poly.pdbx_seq_one_letter_code
_entity_poly.pdbx_strand_id
1 'polypeptide(L)'
;MEKSKKLYFLLVSIFIIAVMPALSGCASIGDEMGSVFSPVAVTLTSPANGAVNVPTDVVVKASFNEASNALSFNRSTFLLIGPRGEKVKGAVYYNPNSLTNYIATFTPAEPLMPNTEYTAELTTGIMGNLKQHLAKPYIWRFTTGG
;
A
#
# COMPACT_ATOMS: atom_id res chain seq x y z
N MET A 1 -5.08 72.86 -9.93
CA MET A 1 -5.55 71.49 -9.82
C MET A 1 -4.56 70.47 -10.45
N GLU A 2 -3.56 70.91 -11.16
CA GLU A 2 -2.59 70.00 -11.86
C GLU A 2 -1.37 69.60 -10.99
N LYS A 3 -0.98 70.48 -10.06
CA LYS A 3 0.15 70.16 -9.14
C LYS A 3 -0.14 69.07 -8.10
N SER A 4 -1.40 68.87 -7.74
CA SER A 4 -1.82 67.83 -6.79
C SER A 4 -1.77 66.42 -7.39
N LYS A 5 -2.03 66.26 -8.67
CA LYS A 5 -2.01 64.99 -9.36
C LYS A 5 -0.58 64.45 -9.55
N LYS A 6 0.37 65.37 -9.82
CA LYS A 6 1.80 64.98 -9.95
C LYS A 6 2.42 64.54 -8.63
N LEU A 7 2.02 65.16 -7.51
CA LEU A 7 2.49 64.76 -6.19
C LEU A 7 1.94 63.40 -5.75
N TYR A 8 0.70 63.12 -6.10
CA TYR A 8 0.06 61.83 -5.81
C TYR A 8 0.70 60.68 -6.61
N PHE A 9 1.07 60.94 -7.87
CA PHE A 9 1.75 59.95 -8.69
C PHE A 9 3.18 59.65 -8.21
N LEU A 10 3.88 60.64 -7.67
CA LEU A 10 5.20 60.48 -7.11
C LEU A 10 5.20 59.67 -5.78
N LEU A 11 4.16 59.90 -4.96
CA LEU A 11 4.01 59.18 -3.68
C LEU A 11 3.57 57.72 -3.87
N VAL A 12 2.76 57.43 -4.87
CA VAL A 12 2.34 56.08 -5.20
C VAL A 12 3.51 55.27 -5.79
N SER A 13 4.40 55.93 -6.56
CA SER A 13 5.57 55.27 -7.17
C SER A 13 6.65 54.91 -6.16
N ILE A 14 6.76 55.66 -5.03
CA ILE A 14 7.76 55.42 -3.99
C ILE A 14 7.29 54.29 -3.05
N PHE A 15 5.98 54.05 -2.94
CA PHE A 15 5.45 53.02 -2.04
C PHE A 15 5.47 51.62 -2.65
N ILE A 16 5.64 51.49 -3.97
CA ILE A 16 5.69 50.19 -4.66
C ILE A 16 7.09 49.57 -4.69
N ILE A 17 8.13 50.35 -4.38
CA ILE A 17 9.53 49.85 -4.39
C ILE A 17 9.98 49.31 -3.04
N ALA A 18 9.24 49.53 -1.95
CA ALA A 18 9.63 49.14 -0.60
C ALA A 18 9.02 47.86 -0.07
N VAL A 19 8.24 47.12 -0.86
CA VAL A 19 7.63 45.83 -0.44
C VAL A 19 7.88 44.77 -1.53
N MET A 20 9.14 44.59 -1.91
CA MET A 20 9.63 43.29 -2.37
C MET A 20 10.52 42.73 -1.27
N PRO A 21 10.01 41.85 -0.40
CA PRO A 21 10.90 40.92 0.27
C PRO A 21 11.54 40.09 -0.85
N ALA A 22 12.85 40.07 -0.82
CA ALA A 22 13.62 39.15 -1.62
C ALA A 22 13.06 37.74 -1.39
N LEU A 23 12.21 37.24 -2.26
CA LEU A 23 11.94 35.84 -2.46
C LEU A 23 13.17 35.24 -3.17
N SER A 24 14.33 35.33 -2.50
CA SER A 24 15.41 34.39 -2.69
C SER A 24 15.07 33.12 -1.93
N GLY A 25 13.87 32.62 -2.12
CA GLY A 25 13.57 31.24 -1.94
C GLY A 25 13.83 30.60 -3.29
N CYS A 26 15.01 30.06 -3.50
CA CYS A 26 15.16 28.87 -4.30
C CYS A 26 14.19 27.86 -3.65
N ALA A 27 12.94 27.93 -3.97
CA ALA A 27 12.08 26.77 -3.92
C ALA A 27 12.74 25.83 -4.91
N SER A 28 13.57 24.93 -4.39
CA SER A 28 13.88 23.72 -5.10
C SER A 28 12.51 23.14 -5.47
N ILE A 29 12.14 23.26 -6.74
CA ILE A 29 11.14 22.41 -7.36
C ILE A 29 11.82 21.05 -7.49
N GLY A 30 12.28 20.56 -6.34
CA GLY A 30 12.85 19.26 -6.13
C GLY A 30 11.79 18.47 -5.41
N ASP A 31 11.28 17.46 -6.10
CA ASP A 31 10.64 16.29 -5.54
C ASP A 31 9.24 16.40 -4.93
N GLU A 32 8.38 17.26 -5.45
CA GLU A 32 6.95 17.00 -5.33
C GLU A 32 6.36 16.43 -6.65
N MET A 33 7.15 15.74 -7.45
CA MET A 33 6.65 14.59 -8.19
C MET A 33 6.56 13.44 -7.20
N GLY A 34 5.74 13.59 -6.17
CA GLY A 34 5.24 12.49 -5.38
C GLY A 34 4.71 11.48 -6.39
N SER A 35 5.31 10.30 -6.39
CA SER A 35 4.99 9.20 -7.26
C SER A 35 3.49 9.18 -7.54
N VAL A 36 3.07 9.50 -8.76
CA VAL A 36 1.67 9.41 -9.23
C VAL A 36 1.18 7.96 -9.14
N PHE A 37 2.08 7.06 -8.77
CA PHE A 37 1.82 5.64 -8.62
C PHE A 37 1.61 5.33 -7.13
N SER A 38 0.38 5.04 -6.76
CA SER A 38 0.10 4.47 -5.45
C SER A 38 0.84 3.16 -5.29
N PRO A 39 1.49 2.90 -4.15
CA PRO A 39 2.10 1.60 -3.91
C PRO A 39 1.04 0.50 -3.90
N VAL A 40 1.43 -0.71 -4.32
CA VAL A 40 0.57 -1.87 -4.16
C VAL A 40 0.22 -2.02 -2.68
N ALA A 41 -1.06 -2.20 -2.38
CA ALA A 41 -1.58 -2.29 -1.02
C ALA A 41 -2.64 -3.38 -0.89
N VAL A 42 -2.68 -4.03 0.27
CA VAL A 42 -3.72 -4.99 0.63
C VAL A 42 -4.97 -4.23 1.05
N THR A 43 -6.11 -4.54 0.45
CA THR A 43 -7.40 -3.90 0.73
C THR A 43 -8.32 -4.75 1.60
N LEU A 44 -8.23 -6.08 1.46
CA LEU A 44 -9.07 -7.01 2.20
C LEU A 44 -8.35 -8.35 2.38
N THR A 45 -8.61 -9.03 3.49
CA THR A 45 -8.17 -10.41 3.73
C THR A 45 -9.32 -11.32 4.12
N SER A 46 -9.22 -12.59 3.76
CA SER A 46 -10.12 -13.64 4.21
C SER A 46 -9.28 -14.87 4.56
N PRO A 47 -9.33 -15.36 5.78
CA PRO A 47 -10.05 -14.80 6.94
C PRO A 47 -9.62 -13.36 7.27
N ALA A 48 -10.54 -12.59 7.90
CA ALA A 48 -10.21 -11.27 8.39
C ALA A 48 -9.21 -11.35 9.55
N ASN A 49 -8.48 -10.27 9.81
CA ASN A 49 -7.58 -10.22 10.97
C ASN A 49 -8.37 -10.40 12.28
N GLY A 50 -7.93 -11.34 13.10
CA GLY A 50 -8.58 -11.70 14.36
C GLY A 50 -9.80 -12.62 14.20
N ALA A 51 -10.08 -13.14 13.00
CA ALA A 51 -11.17 -14.09 12.80
C ALA A 51 -10.97 -15.36 13.64
N VAL A 52 -12.05 -15.85 14.23
CA VAL A 52 -12.09 -17.09 15.04
C VAL A 52 -13.07 -18.10 14.42
N ASN A 53 -12.99 -19.34 14.83
CA ASN A 53 -13.82 -20.43 14.31
C ASN A 53 -13.70 -20.59 12.78
N VAL A 54 -12.51 -20.32 12.24
CA VAL A 54 -12.25 -20.48 10.81
C VAL A 54 -12.19 -21.97 10.45
N PRO A 55 -12.81 -22.41 9.35
CA PRO A 55 -12.72 -23.81 8.93
C PRO A 55 -11.26 -24.25 8.73
N THR A 56 -10.95 -25.49 9.06
CA THR A 56 -9.57 -26.03 8.94
C THR A 56 -9.13 -26.24 7.48
N ASP A 57 -10.06 -26.30 6.54
CA ASP A 57 -9.85 -26.40 5.08
C ASP A 57 -9.85 -25.03 4.38
N VAL A 58 -9.69 -23.95 5.13
CA VAL A 58 -9.74 -22.58 4.64
C VAL A 58 -8.74 -22.29 3.53
N VAL A 59 -9.17 -21.56 2.51
CA VAL A 59 -8.29 -20.90 1.54
C VAL A 59 -8.07 -19.46 2.01
N VAL A 60 -6.82 -19.13 2.33
CA VAL A 60 -6.45 -17.77 2.78
C VAL A 60 -6.33 -16.87 1.55
N LYS A 61 -6.98 -15.69 1.59
CA LYS A 61 -7.07 -14.76 0.46
C LYS A 61 -6.63 -13.36 0.88
N ALA A 62 -6.00 -12.67 -0.06
CA ALA A 62 -5.68 -11.25 0.08
C ALA A 62 -6.04 -10.52 -1.22
N SER A 63 -6.80 -9.44 -1.10
CA SER A 63 -7.18 -8.56 -2.20
C SER A 63 -6.28 -7.34 -2.23
N PHE A 64 -5.99 -6.84 -3.42
CA PHE A 64 -5.10 -5.70 -3.64
C PHE A 64 -5.85 -4.55 -4.32
N ASN A 65 -5.32 -3.33 -4.18
CA ASN A 65 -5.85 -2.11 -4.79
C ASN A 65 -5.64 -2.06 -6.31
N GLU A 66 -4.67 -2.83 -6.82
CA GLU A 66 -4.29 -2.82 -8.24
C GLU A 66 -3.81 -4.18 -8.72
N ALA A 67 -3.69 -4.32 -10.05
CA ALA A 67 -3.09 -5.49 -10.67
C ALA A 67 -1.61 -5.61 -10.27
N SER A 68 -1.19 -6.82 -10.00
CA SER A 68 0.15 -7.11 -9.53
C SER A 68 0.85 -8.13 -10.42
N ASN A 69 2.17 -8.16 -10.36
CA ASN A 69 2.97 -9.12 -11.11
C ASN A 69 2.77 -10.53 -10.53
N ALA A 70 2.18 -11.41 -11.34
CA ALA A 70 1.87 -12.78 -10.91
C ALA A 70 3.10 -13.57 -10.43
N LEU A 71 4.28 -13.32 -11.01
CA LEU A 71 5.53 -13.99 -10.62
C LEU A 71 6.01 -13.61 -9.22
N SER A 72 5.53 -12.48 -8.70
CA SER A 72 5.86 -12.06 -7.33
C SER A 72 5.09 -12.86 -6.26
N PHE A 73 4.02 -13.58 -6.65
CA PHE A 73 3.25 -14.42 -5.73
C PHE A 73 3.78 -15.84 -5.71
N ASN A 74 4.45 -16.20 -4.65
CA ASN A 74 5.04 -17.52 -4.44
C ASN A 74 5.15 -17.84 -2.94
N ARG A 75 5.67 -19.02 -2.60
CA ARG A 75 5.82 -19.50 -1.21
C ARG A 75 6.83 -18.73 -0.35
N SER A 76 7.54 -17.77 -0.95
CA SER A 76 8.46 -16.88 -0.21
C SER A 76 7.85 -15.51 0.05
N THR A 77 6.76 -15.18 -0.64
CA THR A 77 6.12 -13.86 -0.57
C THR A 77 4.71 -13.90 0.02
N PHE A 78 4.02 -15.03 -0.06
CA PHE A 78 2.78 -15.30 0.65
C PHE A 78 2.97 -16.50 1.56
N LEU A 79 3.07 -16.26 2.84
CA LEU A 79 3.38 -17.24 3.87
C LEU A 79 2.16 -17.48 4.76
N LEU A 80 1.99 -18.72 5.19
CA LEU A 80 1.14 -19.09 6.31
C LEU A 80 2.03 -19.75 7.35
N ILE A 81 1.98 -19.27 8.59
CA ILE A 81 2.87 -19.61 9.67
C ILE A 81 2.04 -20.20 10.81
N GLY A 82 2.40 -21.37 11.26
CA GLY A 82 1.78 -22.08 12.37
C GLY A 82 2.25 -21.59 13.74
N PRO A 83 1.70 -22.16 14.82
CA PRO A 83 1.88 -21.67 16.19
C PRO A 83 3.33 -21.79 16.71
N ARG A 84 4.16 -22.63 16.10
CA ARG A 84 5.58 -22.81 16.48
C ARG A 84 6.53 -22.05 15.56
N GLY A 85 6.01 -21.18 14.65
CA GLY A 85 6.79 -20.47 13.66
C GLY A 85 7.12 -21.30 12.40
N GLU A 86 6.59 -22.51 12.27
CA GLU A 86 6.75 -23.34 11.09
C GLU A 86 5.94 -22.80 9.92
N LYS A 87 6.51 -22.89 8.71
CA LYS A 87 5.79 -22.52 7.49
C LYS A 87 4.86 -23.66 7.07
N VAL A 88 3.58 -23.36 6.96
CA VAL A 88 2.58 -24.29 6.43
C VAL A 88 2.86 -24.54 4.95
N LYS A 89 2.86 -25.81 4.54
CA LYS A 89 2.96 -26.16 3.13
C LYS A 89 1.65 -25.82 2.40
N GLY A 90 1.76 -25.30 1.20
CA GLY A 90 0.58 -24.93 0.42
C GLY A 90 0.92 -24.45 -0.98
N ALA A 91 -0.10 -24.12 -1.75
CA ALA A 91 0.00 -23.53 -3.07
C ALA A 91 -0.41 -22.06 -3.02
N VAL A 92 0.37 -21.20 -3.67
CA VAL A 92 0.06 -19.79 -3.87
C VAL A 92 -0.40 -19.59 -5.30
N TYR A 93 -1.52 -18.91 -5.50
CA TYR A 93 -2.06 -18.58 -6.81
C TYR A 93 -2.52 -17.12 -6.84
N TYR A 94 -2.25 -16.46 -7.96
CA TYR A 94 -2.76 -15.12 -8.28
C TYR A 94 -3.23 -15.11 -9.73
N ASN A 95 -4.43 -14.59 -9.99
CA ASN A 95 -4.94 -14.47 -11.35
C ASN A 95 -4.59 -13.10 -11.94
N PRO A 96 -3.62 -13.02 -12.86
CA PRO A 96 -3.20 -11.75 -13.47
C PRO A 96 -4.22 -11.19 -14.46
N ASN A 97 -5.15 -12.04 -14.95
CA ASN A 97 -6.12 -11.69 -16.00
C ASN A 97 -7.45 -11.20 -15.43
N SER A 98 -7.57 -11.07 -14.12
CA SER A 98 -8.77 -10.52 -13.50
C SER A 98 -8.79 -9.00 -13.67
N LEU A 99 -9.80 -8.47 -14.32
CA LEU A 99 -9.96 -7.02 -14.51
C LEU A 99 -10.53 -6.30 -13.27
N THR A 100 -11.07 -7.05 -12.32
CA THR A 100 -11.80 -6.47 -11.19
C THR A 100 -11.42 -7.07 -9.83
N ASN A 101 -10.77 -8.22 -9.81
CA ASN A 101 -10.47 -8.95 -8.57
C ASN A 101 -8.99 -9.30 -8.49
N TYR A 102 -8.21 -8.39 -7.95
CA TYR A 102 -6.77 -8.61 -7.71
C TYR A 102 -6.57 -9.41 -6.43
N ILE A 103 -6.85 -10.73 -6.51
CA ILE A 103 -6.85 -11.63 -5.35
C ILE A 103 -5.72 -12.65 -5.48
N ALA A 104 -4.87 -12.70 -4.46
CA ALA A 104 -3.96 -13.81 -4.22
C ALA A 104 -4.58 -14.79 -3.23
N THR A 105 -4.33 -16.08 -3.45
CA THR A 105 -4.79 -17.16 -2.57
C THR A 105 -3.63 -18.01 -2.12
N PHE A 106 -3.70 -18.45 -0.86
CA PHE A 106 -2.87 -19.52 -0.32
C PHE A 106 -3.78 -20.69 0.07
N THR A 107 -3.57 -21.84 -0.56
CA THR A 107 -4.30 -23.07 -0.27
C THR A 107 -3.37 -24.01 0.50
N PRO A 108 -3.63 -24.27 1.78
CA PRO A 108 -2.87 -25.27 2.54
C PRO A 108 -2.90 -26.63 1.84
N ALA A 109 -1.79 -27.37 1.90
CA ALA A 109 -1.70 -28.71 1.31
C ALA A 109 -2.50 -29.76 2.10
N GLU A 110 -2.72 -29.50 3.37
CA GLU A 110 -3.47 -30.33 4.31
C GLU A 110 -4.35 -29.44 5.18
N PRO A 111 -5.46 -29.95 5.73
CA PRO A 111 -6.28 -29.20 6.68
C PRO A 111 -5.41 -28.67 7.85
N LEU A 112 -5.70 -27.46 8.27
CA LEU A 112 -5.04 -26.83 9.41
C LEU A 112 -5.45 -27.53 10.72
N MET A 113 -4.63 -27.41 11.74
CA MET A 113 -4.97 -27.93 13.07
C MET A 113 -6.17 -27.17 13.63
N PRO A 114 -7.12 -27.84 14.32
CA PRO A 114 -8.24 -27.18 14.95
C PRO A 114 -7.80 -26.34 16.17
N ASN A 115 -8.63 -25.36 16.55
CA ASN A 115 -8.41 -24.48 17.71
C ASN A 115 -7.00 -23.86 17.76
N THR A 116 -6.45 -23.49 16.59
CA THR A 116 -5.06 -23.08 16.44
C THR A 116 -4.95 -21.73 15.78
N GLU A 117 -4.14 -20.82 16.35
CA GLU A 117 -3.83 -19.52 15.74
C GLU A 117 -2.79 -19.69 14.64
N TYR A 118 -3.07 -19.12 13.49
CA TYR A 118 -2.19 -19.01 12.34
C TYR A 118 -1.90 -17.56 12.02
N THR A 119 -0.69 -17.30 11.55
CA THR A 119 -0.28 -15.97 11.05
C THR A 119 -0.08 -16.06 9.54
N ALA A 120 -0.78 -15.23 8.81
CA ALA A 120 -0.54 -15.05 7.38
C ALA A 120 0.30 -13.79 7.15
N GLU A 121 1.23 -13.87 6.21
CA GLU A 121 2.16 -12.78 5.89
C GLU A 121 2.32 -12.63 4.39
N LEU A 122 2.21 -11.40 3.92
CA LEU A 122 2.64 -10.96 2.60
C LEU A 122 3.90 -10.13 2.77
N THR A 123 4.99 -10.56 2.16
CA THR A 123 6.28 -9.87 2.28
C THR A 123 6.39 -8.70 1.29
N THR A 124 7.39 -7.85 1.45
CA THR A 124 7.73 -6.79 0.50
C THR A 124 8.21 -7.31 -0.87
N GLY A 125 8.34 -8.62 -1.04
CA GLY A 125 8.59 -9.24 -2.34
C GLY A 125 7.39 -9.19 -3.30
N ILE A 126 6.17 -8.90 -2.81
CA ILE A 126 5.00 -8.63 -3.65
C ILE A 126 5.23 -7.34 -4.44
N MET A 127 4.97 -7.39 -5.74
CA MET A 127 5.26 -6.30 -6.66
C MET A 127 4.05 -6.01 -7.54
N GLY A 128 3.67 -4.75 -7.63
CA GLY A 128 2.67 -4.26 -8.58
C GLY A 128 3.17 -4.30 -10.03
N ASN A 129 2.28 -4.09 -10.98
CA ASN A 129 2.62 -4.10 -12.42
C ASN A 129 3.60 -2.98 -12.80
N LEU A 130 3.59 -1.87 -12.10
CA LEU A 130 4.51 -0.74 -12.31
C LEU A 130 5.81 -0.87 -11.50
N LYS A 131 6.13 -2.08 -11.04
CA LYS A 131 7.34 -2.42 -10.26
C LYS A 131 7.41 -1.79 -8.86
N GLN A 132 6.33 -1.21 -8.33
CA GLN A 132 6.27 -0.83 -6.93
C GLN A 132 6.12 -2.08 -6.06
N HIS A 133 6.84 -2.10 -4.97
CA HIS A 133 6.73 -3.17 -3.98
C HIS A 133 5.70 -2.83 -2.89
N LEU A 134 5.22 -3.86 -2.21
CA LEU A 134 4.50 -3.66 -0.96
C LEU A 134 5.41 -2.89 0.01
N ALA A 135 4.96 -1.73 0.50
CA ALA A 135 5.80 -0.79 1.26
C ALA A 135 6.36 -1.39 2.57
N LYS A 136 5.61 -2.31 3.17
CA LYS A 136 5.99 -3.08 4.36
C LYS A 136 5.28 -4.43 4.35
N PRO A 137 5.79 -5.44 5.07
CA PRO A 137 5.08 -6.71 5.21
C PRO A 137 3.67 -6.48 5.75
N TYR A 138 2.68 -7.21 5.20
CA TYR A 138 1.32 -7.19 5.69
C TYR A 138 1.05 -8.49 6.43
N ILE A 139 0.76 -8.39 7.73
CA ILE A 139 0.62 -9.53 8.64
C ILE A 139 -0.78 -9.50 9.27
N TRP A 140 -1.46 -10.63 9.26
CA TRP A 140 -2.73 -10.82 9.97
C TRP A 140 -2.84 -12.22 10.57
N ARG A 141 -3.73 -12.39 11.51
CA ARG A 141 -3.91 -13.63 12.24
C ARG A 141 -5.36 -14.08 12.23
N PHE A 142 -5.55 -15.36 12.35
CA PHE A 142 -6.87 -15.96 12.54
C PHE A 142 -6.72 -17.27 13.34
N THR A 143 -7.81 -17.71 13.95
CA THR A 143 -7.85 -18.95 14.75
C THR A 143 -8.86 -19.91 14.12
N THR A 144 -8.43 -21.15 13.88
CA THR A 144 -9.30 -22.21 13.37
C THR A 144 -10.32 -22.65 14.43
N GLY A 145 -11.46 -23.14 13.99
CA GLY A 145 -12.48 -23.78 14.83
C GLY A 145 -12.09 -25.20 15.24
N GLY A 146 -12.89 -25.78 16.13
CA GLY A 146 -12.78 -27.18 16.57
C GLY A 146 -13.62 -28.11 15.71
#